data_2d74c0bd10dc6ce72fe33195ce5c320e
#
_entry.id   2d74c0bd10dc6ce72fe33195ce5c320e
#
_cell.length_a   1.000
_cell.length_b   1.000
_cell.length_c   1.000
_cell.angle_alpha   90.00
_cell.angle_beta   90.00
_cell.angle_gamma   90.00
#
_symmetry.space_group_name_H-M   'P 1'
#
loop_
_entity.id
_entity.type
_entity.pdbx_description
1 polymer ?
#
loop_
_entity_poly.entity_id
_entity_poly.type
_entity_poly.pdbx_seq_one_letter_code
_entity_poly.pdbx_strand_id
1 'polypeptide(L)' 'MIIMAKAKEKAPASERREYKTPESAAKQKAQWEKRGYKVMRKGNILYLKKG' A
#
# COMPACT_ATOMS: atom_id res chain seq x y z
N MET A 1 26.01 -1.55 -11.21
CA MET A 1 25.43 -2.03 -11.04
C MET A 1 24.63 -2.26 -9.95
N ILE A 2 24.71 -2.31 -9.15
CA ILE A 2 24.15 -2.36 -8.01
C ILE A 2 23.07 -1.53 -7.87
N ILE A 3 23.13 -0.54 -8.25
CA ILE A 3 22.16 0.33 -8.18
C ILE A 3 20.90 -0.22 -8.37
N MET A 4 20.76 -1.04 -9.17
CA MET A 4 19.53 -1.50 -9.38
C MET A 4 18.93 -1.93 -8.18
N ALA A 5 19.61 -2.26 -7.32
CA ALA A 5 19.06 -2.71 -6.13
C ALA A 5 17.98 -1.85 -5.71
N LYS A 6 18.16 -0.64 -5.72
CA LYS A 6 17.21 0.17 -5.27
C LYS A 6 16.14 0.20 -6.17
N ALA A 7 16.36 0.02 -7.26
CA ALA A 7 15.31 0.16 -8.17
C ALA A 7 14.25 -0.76 -7.73
N LYS A 8 14.57 -1.86 -7.33
CA LYS A 8 13.61 -2.69 -6.97
C LYS A 8 12.87 -2.33 -5.83
N GLU A 9 13.40 -1.70 -5.02
CA GLU A 9 12.71 -1.40 -3.89
C GLU A 9 11.56 -0.64 -4.29
N LYS A 10 11.52 -0.06 -5.35
CA LYS A 10 10.48 0.71 -5.73
C LYS A 10 9.30 -0.15 -5.75
N ALA A 11 9.37 -1.39 -5.78
CA ALA A 11 8.21 -2.18 -5.75
C ALA A 11 7.11 -1.57 -6.50
N PRO A 12 7.17 -1.50 -7.69
CA PRO A 12 6.14 -0.93 -8.50
C PRO A 12 4.77 -1.51 -8.23
N ALA A 13 4.66 -2.67 -7.75
CA ALA A 13 3.36 -3.20 -7.50
C ALA A 13 2.73 -2.58 -6.28
N SER A 14 3.43 -1.81 -5.55
CA SER A 14 2.89 -1.22 -4.36
C SER A 14 2.37 0.16 -4.61
N GLU A 15 1.28 0.49 -4.00
CA GLU A 15 0.73 1.80 -4.12
C GLU A 15 0.58 2.37 -2.74
N ARG A 16 0.82 3.63 -2.56
CA ARG A 16 0.71 4.25 -1.27
C ARG A 16 -0.42 5.24 -1.31
N ARG A 17 -1.34 5.17 -0.37
CA ARG A 17 -2.46 6.09 -0.34
C ARG A 17 -2.56 6.69 1.04
N GLU A 18 -2.70 7.99 1.10
CA GLU A 18 -2.80 8.67 2.37
C GLU A 18 -4.23 9.09 2.61
N TYR A 19 -4.69 8.92 3.83
CA TYR A 19 -6.03 9.32 4.16
C TYR A 19 -5.99 10.31 5.30
N LYS A 20 -7.06 11.00 5.54
CA LYS A 20 -7.06 12.00 6.58
C LYS A 20 -7.10 11.40 7.97
N THR A 21 -7.75 10.30 8.16
CA THR A 21 -7.85 9.71 9.47
C THR A 21 -7.58 8.22 9.39
N PRO A 22 -7.14 7.63 10.48
CA PRO A 22 -6.88 6.20 10.48
C PRO A 22 -8.16 5.41 10.26
N GLU A 23 -9.28 5.97 10.66
CA GLU A 23 -10.53 5.31 10.46
C GLU A 23 -10.84 5.18 8.99
N SER A 24 -10.64 6.23 8.25
CA SER A 24 -10.89 6.19 6.83
C SER A 24 -9.95 5.18 6.19
N ALA A 25 -8.71 5.16 6.63
CA ALA A 25 -7.74 4.23 6.07
C ALA A 25 -8.19 2.81 6.36
N ALA A 26 -8.70 2.55 7.55
CA ALA A 26 -9.13 1.21 7.89
C ALA A 26 -10.30 0.77 7.01
N LYS A 27 -11.21 1.70 6.74
CA LYS A 27 -12.34 1.37 5.92
C LYS A 27 -11.87 1.05 4.52
N GLN A 28 -10.98 1.87 3.99
CA GLN A 28 -10.50 1.67 2.65
C GLN A 28 -9.67 0.39 2.57
N LYS A 29 -9.00 0.05 3.66
CA LYS A 29 -8.21 -1.16 3.66
C LYS A 29 -9.13 -2.34 3.39
N ALA A 30 -10.27 -2.40 4.07
CA ALA A 30 -11.18 -3.49 3.88
C ALA A 30 -11.69 -3.53 2.44
N GLN A 31 -11.95 -2.35 1.88
CA GLN A 31 -12.46 -2.32 0.52
C GLN A 31 -11.41 -2.85 -0.45
N TRP A 32 -10.15 -2.45 -0.28
CA TRP A 32 -9.13 -2.90 -1.17
C TRP A 32 -8.88 -4.40 -1.04
N GLU A 33 -8.97 -4.92 0.15
CA GLU A 33 -8.77 -6.34 0.34
C GLU A 33 -9.87 -7.13 -0.39
N LYS A 34 -11.05 -6.58 -0.43
CA LYS A 34 -12.11 -7.25 -1.12
C LYS A 34 -11.81 -7.33 -2.60
N ARG A 35 -11.02 -6.42 -3.12
CA ARG A 35 -10.68 -6.43 -4.52
C ARG A 35 -9.50 -7.33 -4.81
N GLY A 36 -8.95 -7.98 -3.80
CA GLY A 36 -7.84 -8.85 -4.04
C GLY A 36 -6.47 -8.27 -3.78
N TYR A 37 -6.42 -7.10 -3.16
CA TYR A 37 -5.14 -6.48 -2.88
C TYR A 37 -4.68 -6.85 -1.49
N LYS A 38 -3.38 -6.82 -1.30
CA LYS A 38 -2.82 -7.03 0.02
C LYS A 38 -2.57 -5.64 0.54
N VAL A 39 -3.14 -5.30 1.65
CA VAL A 39 -3.05 -3.95 2.17
C VAL A 39 -2.42 -3.93 3.54
N MET A 40 -1.57 -2.94 3.77
CA MET A 40 -0.95 -2.78 5.05
C MET A 40 -1.27 -1.37 5.50
N ARG A 41 -1.69 -1.19 6.70
CA ARG A 41 -2.02 0.13 7.18
C ARG A 41 -0.97 0.62 8.17
N LYS A 42 -0.53 1.83 7.99
CA LYS A 42 0.40 2.42 8.92
C LYS A 42 -0.24 3.73 9.28
N GLY A 43 -0.90 3.83 10.42
CA GLY A 43 -1.57 5.06 10.80
C GLY A 43 -2.70 5.32 9.83
N ASN A 44 -2.62 6.41 9.12
CA ASN A 44 -3.64 6.73 8.15
C ASN A 44 -3.12 6.54 6.72
N ILE A 45 -2.07 5.76 6.56
CA ILE A 45 -1.56 5.51 5.23
C ILE A 45 -1.74 4.05 4.90
N LEU A 46 -2.13 3.77 3.69
CA LEU A 46 -2.30 2.41 3.25
C LEU A 46 -1.27 2.07 2.18
N TYR A 47 -0.73 0.88 2.26
CA TYR A 47 0.21 0.42 1.26
C TYR A 47 -0.48 -0.77 0.59
N LEU A 48 -0.78 -0.62 -0.66
CA LEU A 48 -1.48 -1.67 -1.39
C LEU A 48 -0.53 -2.43 -2.27
N LYS A 49 -0.76 -3.72 -2.37
CA LYS A 49 0.10 -4.51 -3.20
C LYS A 49 -0.79 -5.50 -3.91
N LYS A 50 -0.59 -5.71 -5.18
CA LYS A 50 -1.40 -6.62 -5.90
C LYS A 50 -1.10 -8.01 -5.44
N GLY A 51 -2.07 -8.70 -5.03
CA GLY A 51 -1.86 -10.04 -4.51
C GLY A 51 -2.04 -11.17 -5.50
#